data_6966801b1beb697244fa25fabf23d0d2
#
_entry.id   6966801b1beb697244fa25fabf23d0d2
#
_cell.length_a   1.000
_cell.length_b   1.000
_cell.length_c   1.000
_cell.angle_alpha   90.00
_cell.angle_beta   90.00
_cell.angle_gamma   90.00
#
_symmetry.space_group_name_H-M   'P 1'
#
loop_
_entity.id
_entity.type
_entity.pdbx_description
1 polymer ?
#
loop_
_entity_poly.entity_id
_entity_poly.type
_entity_poly.pdbx_seq_one_letter_code
_entity_poly.pdbx_strand_id
1 'polypeptide(L)'
;FGQAFSVSTSDQAQPFATCTQSWWVGMFSTSHIVDWPSSVQFFGIHFKPGGAAPFLHLPLSELHNQVVALDALWGSFAAEMQERLHDAPTIQAGFTLFEQLLLARLSWRLPGLDLMHYALGEITYHHGTLSIRKLSEQLGISQNHLNNQFKRLVGISPKEFARLSRFFSVLRSIDPMHPVDWTLIAHQAG
;
A
#
# COMPACT_ATOMS: atom_id res chain seq x y z
N PHE A 1 -13.56 -10.86 -15.20
CA PHE A 1 -14.87 -10.32 -14.84
C PHE A 1 -15.70 -11.41 -14.20
N GLY A 2 -16.14 -11.24 -12.94
CA GLY A 2 -17.31 -11.88 -12.46
C GLY A 2 -17.24 -12.79 -11.25
N GLN A 3 -16.13 -13.34 -10.84
CA GLN A 3 -16.11 -14.09 -9.58
C GLN A 3 -15.60 -13.20 -8.45
N ALA A 4 -16.41 -13.08 -7.40
CA ALA A 4 -16.02 -12.36 -6.19
C ALA A 4 -14.88 -13.13 -5.49
N PHE A 5 -13.93 -12.39 -4.93
CA PHE A 5 -13.02 -12.91 -3.94
C PHE A 5 -13.32 -12.30 -2.56
N SER A 6 -12.92 -12.98 -1.52
CA SER A 6 -13.15 -12.52 -0.16
C SER A 6 -11.85 -12.26 0.57
N VAL A 7 -11.89 -11.31 1.50
CA VAL A 7 -10.76 -10.95 2.34
C VAL A 7 -11.17 -11.12 3.80
N SER A 8 -10.40 -11.89 4.54
CA SER A 8 -10.62 -12.18 5.97
C SER A 8 -9.34 -11.97 6.78
N THR A 9 -9.46 -11.87 8.08
CA THR A 9 -8.32 -11.97 8.99
C THR A 9 -8.23 -13.38 9.54
N SER A 10 -7.03 -13.78 9.98
CA SER A 10 -6.80 -15.12 10.58
C SER A 10 -7.71 -15.42 11.78
N ASP A 11 -8.24 -14.39 12.44
CA ASP A 11 -9.01 -14.48 13.68
C ASP A 11 -10.53 -14.41 13.45
N GLN A 12 -10.99 -14.17 12.20
CA GLN A 12 -12.40 -14.02 11.89
C GLN A 12 -12.88 -15.14 10.96
N ALA A 13 -13.95 -15.80 11.36
CA ALA A 13 -14.58 -16.84 10.56
C ALA A 13 -15.35 -16.32 9.34
N GLN A 14 -15.62 -15.00 9.27
CA GLN A 14 -16.33 -14.37 8.16
C GLN A 14 -15.45 -13.33 7.47
N PRO A 15 -15.54 -13.19 6.14
CA PRO A 15 -14.87 -12.16 5.40
C PRO A 15 -15.32 -10.77 5.84
N PHE A 16 -14.39 -9.83 5.99
CA PHE A 16 -14.71 -8.43 6.24
C PHE A 16 -14.91 -7.63 4.94
N ALA A 17 -14.47 -8.17 3.80
CA ALA A 17 -14.70 -7.58 2.48
C ALA A 17 -14.96 -8.66 1.44
N THR A 18 -15.88 -8.38 0.51
CA THR A 18 -16.13 -9.15 -0.69
C THR A 18 -15.98 -8.24 -1.90
N CYS A 19 -15.07 -8.60 -2.79
CA CYS A 19 -14.69 -7.78 -3.93
C CYS A 19 -15.24 -8.38 -5.21
N THR A 20 -16.07 -7.65 -5.91
CA THR A 20 -16.79 -8.14 -7.10
C THR A 20 -16.34 -7.55 -8.42
N GLN A 21 -15.87 -6.29 -8.41
CA GLN A 21 -15.50 -5.56 -9.63
C GLN A 21 -14.12 -4.94 -9.50
N SER A 22 -14.04 -3.69 -9.11
CA SER A 22 -12.81 -2.96 -8.89
C SER A 22 -12.71 -2.51 -7.43
N TRP A 23 -11.52 -2.57 -6.87
CA TRP A 23 -11.30 -2.29 -5.47
C TRP A 23 -9.96 -1.59 -5.24
N TRP A 24 -9.88 -0.94 -4.11
CA TRP A 24 -8.67 -0.38 -3.56
C TRP A 24 -8.29 -1.13 -2.29
N VAL A 25 -7.04 -1.54 -2.20
CA VAL A 25 -6.48 -2.15 -1.00
C VAL A 25 -5.61 -1.12 -0.32
N GLY A 26 -5.96 -0.74 0.90
CA GLY A 26 -5.14 0.14 1.72
C GLY A 26 -3.89 -0.56 2.24
N MET A 27 -3.05 0.17 2.96
CA MET A 27 -1.90 -0.44 3.62
C MET A 27 -2.37 -1.29 4.80
N PHE A 28 -1.94 -2.54 4.83
CA PHE A 28 -2.20 -3.46 5.93
C PHE A 28 -1.01 -3.53 6.88
N SER A 29 -1.26 -3.47 8.17
CA SER A 29 -0.28 -3.69 9.24
C SER A 29 -0.47 -5.01 9.97
N THR A 30 -1.50 -5.78 9.57
CA THR A 30 -1.84 -7.11 10.07
C THR A 30 -1.92 -8.09 8.90
N SER A 31 -1.76 -9.39 9.18
CA SER A 31 -1.98 -10.44 8.18
C SER A 31 -3.45 -10.54 7.79
N HIS A 32 -3.69 -10.85 6.52
CA HIS A 32 -5.02 -11.14 6.00
C HIS A 32 -4.95 -12.31 5.02
N ILE A 33 -6.07 -12.99 4.87
CA ILE A 33 -6.23 -14.12 3.97
C ILE A 33 -7.11 -13.65 2.83
N VAL A 34 -6.70 -13.96 1.61
CA VAL A 34 -7.46 -13.65 0.40
C VAL A 34 -7.84 -14.96 -0.28
N ASP A 35 -9.13 -15.23 -0.36
CA ASP A 35 -9.66 -16.39 -1.06
C ASP A 35 -9.94 -16.02 -2.52
N TRP A 36 -9.04 -16.44 -3.39
CA TRP A 36 -9.16 -16.21 -4.82
C TRP A 36 -10.00 -17.30 -5.49
N PRO A 37 -10.84 -16.95 -6.47
CA PRO A 37 -11.47 -17.95 -7.34
C PRO A 37 -10.39 -18.76 -8.08
N SER A 38 -10.75 -19.99 -8.47
CA SER A 38 -9.84 -20.90 -9.18
C SER A 38 -9.35 -20.35 -10.53
N SER A 39 -10.07 -19.40 -11.13
CA SER A 39 -9.68 -18.70 -12.35
C SER A 39 -10.12 -17.24 -12.27
N VAL A 40 -9.18 -16.31 -12.24
CA VAL A 40 -9.42 -14.87 -12.22
C VAL A 40 -8.38 -14.15 -13.05
N GLN A 41 -8.81 -13.14 -13.81
CA GLN A 41 -7.94 -12.17 -14.47
C GLN A 41 -8.27 -10.79 -13.96
N PHE A 42 -7.24 -10.01 -13.61
CA PHE A 42 -7.40 -8.63 -13.18
C PHE A 42 -6.24 -7.77 -13.65
N PHE A 43 -6.50 -6.48 -13.82
CA PHE A 43 -5.48 -5.46 -13.89
C PHE A 43 -5.23 -4.90 -12.50
N GLY A 44 -3.96 -4.80 -12.10
CA GLY A 44 -3.60 -4.27 -10.80
C GLY A 44 -2.40 -3.35 -10.87
N ILE A 45 -2.37 -2.37 -9.97
CA ILE A 45 -1.23 -1.53 -9.72
C ILE A 45 -0.82 -1.63 -8.25
N HIS A 46 0.46 -1.78 -8.02
CA HIS A 46 1.03 -1.73 -6.69
C HIS A 46 1.79 -0.41 -6.51
N PHE A 47 1.28 0.46 -5.65
CA PHE A 47 1.93 1.71 -5.32
C PHE A 47 3.07 1.48 -4.31
N LYS A 48 4.21 2.13 -4.55
CA LYS A 48 5.21 2.26 -3.50
C LYS A 48 4.62 3.05 -2.33
N PRO A 49 5.11 2.87 -1.09
CA PRO A 49 4.66 3.68 0.04
C PRO A 49 4.69 5.18 -0.28
N GLY A 50 3.60 5.88 0.00
CA GLY A 50 3.42 7.29 -0.37
C GLY A 50 3.02 7.57 -1.82
N GLY A 51 3.20 6.60 -2.74
CA GLY A 51 2.90 6.79 -4.16
C GLY A 51 1.40 6.82 -4.51
N ALA A 52 0.55 6.36 -3.63
CA ALA A 52 -0.90 6.34 -3.82
C ALA A 52 -1.57 7.71 -3.53
N ALA A 53 -0.96 8.53 -2.68
CA ALA A 53 -1.51 9.79 -2.20
C ALA A 53 -1.94 10.75 -3.34
N PRO A 54 -1.21 10.90 -4.46
CA PRO A 54 -1.60 11.78 -5.56
C PRO A 54 -2.90 11.40 -6.26
N PHE A 55 -3.41 10.19 -6.06
CA PHE A 55 -4.60 9.68 -6.75
C PHE A 55 -5.87 9.75 -5.89
N LEU A 56 -5.75 10.15 -4.63
CA LEU A 56 -6.85 10.17 -3.68
C LEU A 56 -7.00 11.55 -3.02
N HIS A 57 -8.25 11.91 -2.73
CA HIS A 57 -8.60 13.19 -2.10
C HIS A 57 -8.88 13.07 -0.60
N LEU A 58 -8.48 11.94 0.00
CA LEU A 58 -8.67 11.66 1.42
C LEU A 58 -7.33 11.22 2.05
N PRO A 59 -7.18 11.35 3.37
CA PRO A 59 -6.03 10.79 4.08
C PRO A 59 -5.95 9.28 3.90
N LEU A 60 -4.78 8.76 3.50
CA LEU A 60 -4.61 7.32 3.30
C LEU A 60 -4.83 6.48 4.57
N SER A 61 -4.77 7.12 5.76
CA SER A 61 -5.11 6.46 7.03
C SER A 61 -6.58 6.03 7.13
N GLU A 62 -7.47 6.62 6.34
CA GLU A 62 -8.88 6.17 6.27
C GLU A 62 -9.02 4.83 5.54
N LEU A 63 -8.02 4.45 4.78
CA LEU A 63 -7.95 3.17 4.06
C LEU A 63 -7.07 2.13 4.78
N HIS A 64 -6.51 2.47 5.95
CA HIS A 64 -5.63 1.56 6.69
C HIS A 64 -6.38 0.30 7.12
N ASN A 65 -5.85 -0.88 6.76
CA ASN A 65 -6.48 -2.19 6.97
C ASN A 65 -7.87 -2.31 6.34
N GLN A 66 -8.12 -1.59 5.25
CA GLN A 66 -9.39 -1.62 4.52
C GLN A 66 -9.21 -2.12 3.10
N VAL A 67 -10.24 -2.80 2.62
CA VAL A 67 -10.49 -3.05 1.20
C VAL A 67 -11.79 -2.34 0.86
N VAL A 68 -11.73 -1.41 -0.07
CA VAL A 68 -12.84 -0.51 -0.41
C VAL A 68 -13.16 -0.64 -1.89
N ALA A 69 -14.43 -0.67 -2.24
CA ALA A 69 -14.84 -0.62 -3.63
C ALA A 69 -14.33 0.67 -4.29
N LEU A 70 -13.80 0.57 -5.50
CA LEU A 70 -13.13 1.69 -6.15
C LEU A 70 -14.10 2.83 -6.52
N ASP A 71 -15.37 2.52 -6.76
CA ASP A 71 -16.42 3.49 -7.01
C ASP A 71 -16.72 4.38 -5.80
N ALA A 72 -16.52 3.88 -4.57
CA ALA A 72 -16.61 4.70 -3.36
C ALA A 72 -15.52 5.78 -3.29
N LEU A 73 -14.37 5.56 -3.95
CA LEU A 73 -13.23 6.49 -3.98
C LEU A 73 -13.22 7.37 -5.23
N TRP A 74 -13.60 6.82 -6.37
CA TRP A 74 -13.48 7.46 -7.67
C TRP A 74 -14.81 7.71 -8.38
N GLY A 75 -15.94 7.33 -7.76
CA GLY A 75 -17.28 7.53 -8.32
C GLY A 75 -17.43 6.84 -9.68
N SER A 76 -18.14 7.49 -10.60
CA SER A 76 -18.40 6.96 -11.95
C SER A 76 -17.16 6.69 -12.79
N PHE A 77 -16.02 7.34 -12.46
CA PHE A 77 -14.75 7.09 -13.14
C PHE A 77 -14.26 5.64 -12.97
N ALA A 78 -14.55 5.01 -11.84
CA ALA A 78 -14.19 3.60 -11.62
C ALA A 78 -14.92 2.68 -12.62
N ALA A 79 -16.21 2.92 -12.84
CA ALA A 79 -17.01 2.15 -13.80
C ALA A 79 -16.55 2.39 -15.25
N GLU A 80 -16.33 3.67 -15.63
CA GLU A 80 -15.80 4.01 -16.95
C GLU A 80 -14.44 3.36 -17.21
N MET A 81 -13.54 3.43 -16.25
CA MET A 81 -12.22 2.80 -16.35
C MET A 81 -12.35 1.28 -16.54
N GLN A 82 -13.22 0.64 -15.80
CA GLN A 82 -13.45 -0.79 -15.87
C GLN A 82 -14.01 -1.21 -17.24
N GLU A 83 -14.99 -0.49 -17.77
CA GLU A 83 -15.58 -0.73 -19.08
C GLU A 83 -14.51 -0.60 -20.20
N ARG A 84 -13.78 0.49 -20.18
CA ARG A 84 -12.72 0.74 -21.18
C ARG A 84 -11.60 -0.29 -21.11
N LEU A 85 -11.22 -0.77 -19.93
CA LEU A 85 -10.23 -1.83 -19.77
C LEU A 85 -10.75 -3.19 -20.24
N HIS A 86 -12.07 -3.44 -20.06
CA HIS A 86 -12.71 -4.65 -20.56
C HIS A 86 -12.68 -4.72 -22.10
N ASP A 87 -12.92 -3.60 -22.74
CA ASP A 87 -12.98 -3.47 -24.20
C ASP A 87 -11.60 -3.35 -24.87
N ALA A 88 -10.52 -3.35 -24.07
CA ALA A 88 -9.17 -3.25 -24.60
C ALA A 88 -8.83 -4.46 -25.50
N PRO A 89 -8.40 -4.24 -26.75
CA PRO A 89 -8.25 -5.31 -27.74
C PRO A 89 -7.10 -6.28 -27.40
N THR A 90 -6.15 -5.85 -26.61
CA THR A 90 -5.02 -6.66 -26.13
C THR A 90 -4.64 -6.28 -24.71
N ILE A 91 -3.97 -7.18 -24.01
CA ILE A 91 -3.43 -6.90 -22.67
C ILE A 91 -2.51 -5.67 -22.67
N GLN A 92 -1.66 -5.52 -23.70
CA GLN A 92 -0.76 -4.37 -23.80
C GLN A 92 -1.53 -3.06 -23.99
N ALA A 93 -2.58 -3.05 -24.80
CA ALA A 93 -3.46 -1.89 -24.96
C ALA A 93 -4.17 -1.56 -23.63
N GLY A 94 -4.57 -2.57 -22.88
CA GLY A 94 -5.13 -2.41 -21.53
C GLY A 94 -4.16 -1.73 -20.55
N PHE A 95 -2.89 -2.13 -20.53
CA PHE A 95 -1.88 -1.47 -19.69
C PHE A 95 -1.65 -0.02 -20.10
N THR A 96 -1.51 0.26 -21.40
CA THR A 96 -1.34 1.63 -21.90
C THR A 96 -2.53 2.51 -21.53
N LEU A 97 -3.74 2.00 -21.70
CA LEU A 97 -4.97 2.69 -21.32
C LEU A 97 -5.04 2.94 -19.80
N PHE A 98 -4.70 1.93 -18.99
CA PHE A 98 -4.69 2.05 -17.54
C PHE A 98 -3.72 3.14 -17.07
N GLU A 99 -2.51 3.17 -17.62
CA GLU A 99 -1.53 4.22 -17.34
C GLU A 99 -2.06 5.61 -17.69
N GLN A 100 -2.65 5.80 -18.89
CA GLN A 100 -3.24 7.07 -19.31
C GLN A 100 -4.36 7.53 -18.36
N LEU A 101 -5.24 6.62 -17.95
CA LEU A 101 -6.33 6.92 -17.02
C LEU A 101 -5.81 7.33 -15.64
N LEU A 102 -4.76 6.68 -15.16
CA LEU A 102 -4.12 7.04 -13.90
C LEU A 102 -3.43 8.40 -13.99
N LEU A 103 -2.68 8.66 -15.07
CA LEU A 103 -2.01 9.95 -15.28
C LEU A 103 -3.01 11.11 -15.35
N ALA A 104 -4.19 10.89 -15.91
CA ALA A 104 -5.25 11.90 -15.96
C ALA A 104 -5.80 12.25 -14.55
N ARG A 105 -5.67 11.35 -13.57
CA ARG A 105 -6.07 11.58 -12.17
C ARG A 105 -4.96 12.09 -11.27
N LEU A 106 -3.74 12.11 -11.76
CA LEU A 106 -2.59 12.46 -10.95
C LEU A 106 -2.65 13.91 -10.46
N SER A 107 -2.66 14.11 -9.15
CA SER A 107 -2.52 15.43 -8.53
C SER A 107 -1.03 15.74 -8.33
N TRP A 108 -0.50 16.63 -9.14
CA TRP A 108 0.93 17.01 -9.12
C TRP A 108 1.33 17.85 -7.88
N ARG A 109 0.36 18.44 -7.18
CA ARG A 109 0.63 19.35 -6.07
C ARG A 109 0.07 18.80 -4.76
N LEU A 110 0.85 17.94 -4.11
CA LEU A 110 0.58 17.49 -2.75
C LEU A 110 1.62 18.06 -1.79
N PRO A 111 1.25 19.04 -0.95
CA PRO A 111 2.17 19.60 0.04
C PRO A 111 2.74 18.51 0.95
N GLY A 112 4.07 18.53 1.13
CA GLY A 112 4.79 17.59 1.99
C GLY A 112 5.13 16.24 1.35
N LEU A 113 4.83 16.02 0.06
CA LEU A 113 5.13 14.75 -0.60
C LEU A 113 6.65 14.49 -0.68
N ASP A 114 7.45 15.50 -1.05
CA ASP A 114 8.91 15.37 -1.14
C ASP A 114 9.55 15.05 0.22
N LEU A 115 9.12 15.79 1.27
CA LEU A 115 9.54 15.51 2.64
C LEU A 115 9.19 14.08 3.06
N MET A 116 8.01 13.62 2.65
CA MET A 116 7.54 12.26 2.94
C MET A 116 8.35 11.21 2.20
N HIS A 117 8.66 11.42 0.92
CA HIS A 117 9.52 10.52 0.15
C HIS A 117 10.92 10.41 0.75
N TYR A 118 11.50 11.52 1.18
CA TYR A 118 12.78 11.51 1.89
C TYR A 118 12.68 10.68 3.19
N ALA A 119 11.67 10.94 4.02
CA ALA A 119 11.50 10.22 5.28
C ALA A 119 11.27 8.70 5.08
N LEU A 120 10.50 8.31 4.07
CA LEU A 120 10.31 6.92 3.67
C LEU A 120 11.64 6.28 3.22
N GLY A 121 12.43 7.02 2.44
CA GLY A 121 13.76 6.61 1.99
C GLY A 121 14.69 6.33 3.18
N GLU A 122 14.79 7.25 4.14
CA GLU A 122 15.62 7.10 5.35
C GLU A 122 15.20 5.88 6.19
N ILE A 123 13.89 5.73 6.45
CA ILE A 123 13.41 4.57 7.22
C ILE A 123 13.73 3.26 6.50
N THR A 124 13.55 3.23 5.19
CA THR A 124 13.81 2.02 4.37
C THR A 124 15.30 1.71 4.30
N TYR A 125 16.13 2.72 4.06
CA TYR A 125 17.60 2.59 4.00
C TYR A 125 18.18 2.02 5.30
N HIS A 126 17.69 2.50 6.43
CA HIS A 126 18.08 2.01 7.75
C HIS A 126 17.29 0.77 8.20
N HIS A 127 16.60 0.07 7.30
CA HIS A 127 15.82 -1.13 7.61
C HIS A 127 14.84 -0.99 8.80
N GLY A 128 14.30 0.23 8.99
CA GLY A 128 13.38 0.54 10.07
C GLY A 128 14.01 0.65 11.48
N THR A 129 15.34 0.67 11.61
CA THR A 129 16.02 0.85 12.90
C THR A 129 16.23 2.30 13.30
N LEU A 130 16.01 3.23 12.35
CA LEU A 130 16.16 4.67 12.58
C LEU A 130 15.19 5.19 13.64
N SER A 131 15.70 5.99 14.57
CA SER A 131 14.87 6.68 15.55
C SER A 131 13.98 7.74 14.87
N ILE A 132 12.66 7.61 15.02
CA ILE A 132 11.69 8.57 14.47
C ILE A 132 11.88 9.97 15.05
N ARG A 133 12.35 10.07 16.30
CA ARG A 133 12.71 11.36 16.91
C ARG A 133 13.88 12.01 16.17
N LYS A 134 14.97 11.27 15.93
CA LYS A 134 16.12 11.77 15.19
C LYS A 134 15.75 12.17 13.76
N LEU A 135 14.91 11.38 13.10
CA LEU A 135 14.39 11.70 11.77
C LEU A 135 13.61 13.02 11.76
N SER A 136 12.73 13.25 12.74
CA SER A 136 11.99 14.51 12.82
C SER A 136 12.89 15.70 13.08
N GLU A 137 13.93 15.55 13.92
CA GLU A 137 14.95 16.57 14.18
C GLU A 137 15.74 16.91 12.91
N GLN A 138 16.16 15.91 12.13
CA GLN A 138 16.84 16.08 10.83
C GLN A 138 15.99 16.80 9.80
N LEU A 139 14.68 16.54 9.80
CA LEU A 139 13.73 17.20 8.91
C LEU A 139 13.33 18.61 9.37
N GLY A 140 13.73 19.03 10.57
CA GLY A 140 13.37 20.34 11.12
C GLY A 140 11.89 20.48 11.46
N ILE A 141 11.18 19.36 11.73
CA ILE A 141 9.76 19.34 12.05
C ILE A 141 9.50 18.60 13.37
N SER A 142 8.34 18.85 13.97
CA SER A 142 7.93 18.12 15.17
C SER A 142 7.56 16.68 14.84
N GLN A 143 7.74 15.76 15.81
CA GLN A 143 7.28 14.36 15.65
C GLN A 143 5.78 14.26 15.37
N ASN A 144 4.98 15.15 15.95
CA ASN A 144 3.54 15.18 15.70
C ASN A 144 3.24 15.56 14.25
N HIS A 145 3.94 16.55 13.70
CA HIS A 145 3.81 16.93 12.29
C HIS A 145 4.19 15.78 11.37
N LEU A 146 5.34 15.13 11.62
CA LEU A 146 5.78 13.97 10.87
C LEU A 146 4.74 12.83 10.92
N ASN A 147 4.20 12.53 12.10
CA ASN A 147 3.18 11.50 12.29
C ASN A 147 1.90 11.80 11.49
N ASN A 148 1.42 13.04 11.52
CA ASN A 148 0.23 13.45 10.79
C ASN A 148 0.44 13.38 9.28
N GLN A 149 1.60 13.81 8.77
CA GLN A 149 1.94 13.71 7.36
C GLN A 149 2.04 12.24 6.90
N PHE A 150 2.66 11.36 7.70
CA PHE A 150 2.71 9.93 7.41
C PHE A 150 1.31 9.32 7.33
N LYS A 151 0.46 9.57 8.31
CA LYS A 151 -0.92 9.08 8.28
C LYS A 151 -1.67 9.56 7.04
N ARG A 152 -1.49 10.84 6.69
CA ARG A 152 -2.16 11.44 5.54
C ARG A 152 -1.67 10.87 4.21
N LEU A 153 -0.34 10.75 4.02
CA LEU A 153 0.28 10.45 2.72
C LEU A 153 0.70 8.98 2.54
N VAL A 154 0.85 8.23 3.64
CA VAL A 154 1.29 6.83 3.62
C VAL A 154 0.20 5.88 4.14
N GLY A 155 -0.65 6.37 5.05
CA GLY A 155 -1.75 5.61 5.62
C GLY A 155 -1.49 5.07 7.03
N ILE A 156 -0.23 5.01 7.47
CA ILE A 156 0.18 4.51 8.78
C ILE A 156 1.14 5.49 9.46
N SER A 157 1.46 5.28 10.73
CA SER A 157 2.46 6.10 11.42
C SER A 157 3.90 5.75 10.96
N PRO A 158 4.87 6.68 11.14
CA PRO A 158 6.28 6.39 10.84
C PRO A 158 6.82 5.21 11.66
N LYS A 159 6.35 5.05 12.90
CA LYS A 159 6.75 3.92 13.77
C LYS A 159 6.24 2.58 13.25
N GLU A 160 5.00 2.54 12.77
CA GLU A 160 4.43 1.33 12.15
C GLU A 160 5.15 1.00 10.84
N PHE A 161 5.42 2.02 10.01
CA PHE A 161 6.19 1.83 8.78
C PHE A 161 7.60 1.30 9.07
N ALA A 162 8.28 1.84 10.07
CA ALA A 162 9.59 1.35 10.50
C ALA A 162 9.54 -0.11 10.98
N ARG A 163 8.49 -0.49 11.72
CA ARG A 163 8.26 -1.89 12.13
C ARG A 163 8.05 -2.82 10.93
N LEU A 164 7.25 -2.40 9.96
CA LEU A 164 7.04 -3.17 8.72
C LEU A 164 8.33 -3.27 7.91
N SER A 165 9.10 -2.20 7.81
CA SER A 165 10.39 -2.19 7.11
C SER A 165 11.37 -3.19 7.73
N ARG A 166 11.44 -3.26 9.07
CA ARG A 166 12.23 -4.28 9.77
C ARG A 166 11.75 -5.70 9.47
N PHE A 167 10.45 -5.91 9.57
CA PHE A 167 9.85 -7.22 9.29
C PHE A 167 10.18 -7.70 7.87
N PHE A 168 10.01 -6.85 6.87
CA PHE A 168 10.34 -7.20 5.49
C PHE A 168 11.85 -7.36 5.26
N SER A 169 12.71 -6.64 5.99
CA SER A 169 14.16 -6.84 5.95
C SER A 169 14.53 -8.23 6.46
N VAL A 170 13.93 -8.65 7.57
CA VAL A 170 14.08 -10.00 8.12
C VAL A 170 13.60 -11.05 7.13
N LEU A 171 12.39 -10.90 6.58
CA LEU A 171 11.88 -11.88 5.62
C LEU A 171 12.77 -12.05 4.39
N ARG A 172 13.38 -10.96 3.90
CA ARG A 172 14.31 -11.03 2.77
C ARG A 172 15.65 -11.68 3.10
N SER A 173 16.05 -11.72 4.36
CA SER A 173 17.28 -12.39 4.79
C SER A 173 17.10 -13.89 5.03
N ILE A 174 15.84 -14.39 5.05
CA ILE A 174 15.56 -15.81 5.20
C ILE A 174 15.76 -16.51 3.85
N ASP A 175 16.71 -17.44 3.83
CA ASP A 175 16.87 -18.39 2.73
C ASP A 175 15.94 -19.60 3.00
N PRO A 176 14.92 -19.85 2.17
CA PRO A 176 13.99 -20.95 2.39
C PRO A 176 14.64 -22.34 2.21
N MET A 177 15.83 -22.40 1.62
CA MET A 177 16.56 -23.66 1.38
C MET A 177 17.49 -24.07 2.53
N HIS A 178 17.68 -23.21 3.54
CA HIS A 178 18.54 -23.47 4.68
C HIS A 178 17.79 -23.30 6.02
N PRO A 179 18.21 -24.03 7.08
CA PRO A 179 17.66 -23.80 8.41
C PRO A 179 17.87 -22.35 8.87
N VAL A 180 16.83 -21.75 9.40
CA VAL A 180 16.85 -20.35 9.83
C VAL A 180 17.53 -20.23 11.20
N ASP A 181 18.61 -19.48 11.27
CA ASP A 181 19.20 -19.08 12.55
C ASP A 181 18.46 -17.85 13.11
N TRP A 182 17.44 -18.11 13.91
CA TRP A 182 16.62 -17.06 14.52
C TRP A 182 17.39 -16.15 15.48
N THR A 183 18.50 -16.64 16.08
CA THR A 183 19.36 -15.85 16.97
C THR A 183 20.12 -14.79 16.19
N LEU A 184 20.70 -15.19 15.06
CA LEU A 184 21.39 -14.27 14.16
C LEU A 184 20.43 -13.22 13.60
N ILE A 185 19.25 -13.64 13.15
CA ILE A 185 18.22 -12.74 12.60
C ILE A 185 17.75 -11.74 13.67
N ALA A 186 17.46 -12.21 14.89
CA ALA A 186 17.04 -11.33 15.98
C ALA A 186 18.13 -10.28 16.29
N HIS A 187 19.40 -10.66 16.28
CA HIS A 187 20.50 -9.73 16.51
C HIS A 187 20.63 -8.68 15.38
N GLN A 188 20.38 -9.07 14.13
CA GLN A 188 20.41 -8.15 12.98
C GLN A 188 19.20 -7.21 12.91
N ALA A 189 18.06 -7.65 13.44
CA ALA A 189 16.83 -6.88 13.44
C ALA A 189 16.75 -5.80 14.55
N GLY A 190 17.62 -5.86 15.56
CA GLY A 190 17.75 -4.88 16.67
C GLY A 190 16.76 -5.10 17.80
#